data_e82594a42bf56f3153370dca56384ffa
#
_entry.id   e82594a42bf56f3153370dca56384ffa
#
_cell.length_a   1.000
_cell.length_b   1.000
_cell.length_c   1.000
_cell.angle_alpha   90.00
_cell.angle_beta   90.00
_cell.angle_gamma   90.00
#
_symmetry.space_group_name_H-M   'P 1'
#
loop_
_entity.id
_entity.type
_entity.pdbx_description
1 polymer ?
#
loop_
_entity_poly.entity_id
_entity_poly.type
_entity_poly.pdbx_seq_one_letter_code
_entity_poly.pdbx_strand_id
1 'polypeptide(L)'
;MPSAVKVRRASRQDLESIAEIVRKGSGGTAASDPSALFERLLEWAYFVSATSKVMGVVRWQAVNFVACLKDLYVYPPVQRRRVGTPLLQRVEEEAKTLSCEVALLLTGRQPSWRAMKFYRELGYERARDEELAGAWRDVLEEHKDDEEIVLLKRLRATRIMAPI
;
A
#
# COMPACT_ATOMS: atom_id res chain seq x y z
N MET A 1 0.86 -20.36 21.88
CA MET A 1 1.13 -20.12 20.45
C MET A 1 0.63 -18.76 20.06
N PRO A 2 1.45 -17.94 19.45
CA PRO A 2 0.93 -16.69 18.92
C PRO A 2 -0.10 -16.98 17.81
N SER A 3 -1.19 -16.24 17.81
CA SER A 3 -2.19 -16.36 16.76
C SER A 3 -1.58 -16.01 15.40
N ALA A 4 -1.97 -16.75 14.37
CA ALA A 4 -1.53 -16.43 13.00
C ALA A 4 -2.08 -15.05 12.58
N VAL A 5 -1.26 -14.29 11.86
CA VAL A 5 -1.69 -13.04 11.27
C VAL A 5 -2.62 -13.33 10.09
N LYS A 6 -3.78 -12.70 10.08
CA LYS A 6 -4.75 -12.82 9.00
C LYS A 6 -4.99 -11.47 8.34
N VAL A 7 -5.07 -11.48 7.02
CA VAL A 7 -5.39 -10.28 6.24
C VAL A 7 -6.86 -10.35 5.83
N ARG A 8 -7.56 -9.26 6.02
CA ARG A 8 -8.96 -9.13 5.61
C ARG A 8 -9.26 -7.71 5.17
N ARG A 9 -10.39 -7.52 4.51
CA ARG A 9 -10.87 -6.18 4.21
C ARG A 9 -11.22 -5.46 5.51
N ALA A 10 -10.92 -4.17 5.56
CA ALA A 10 -11.30 -3.34 6.70
C ALA A 10 -12.82 -3.15 6.71
N SER A 11 -13.37 -3.04 7.90
CA SER A 11 -14.76 -2.70 8.13
C SER A 11 -14.87 -1.40 8.91
N ARG A 12 -16.07 -0.90 9.02
CA ARG A 12 -16.35 0.32 9.81
C ARG A 12 -15.85 0.21 11.25
N GLN A 13 -15.88 -1.00 11.81
CA GLN A 13 -15.42 -1.25 13.18
C GLN A 13 -13.92 -1.09 13.35
N ASP A 14 -13.15 -1.09 12.26
CA ASP A 14 -11.69 -0.96 12.29
C ASP A 14 -11.22 0.50 12.25
N LEU A 15 -12.12 1.47 12.06
CA LEU A 15 -11.73 2.87 11.85
C LEU A 15 -10.83 3.44 12.94
N GLU A 16 -11.15 3.19 14.20
CA GLU A 16 -10.33 3.71 15.30
C GLU A 16 -8.93 3.09 15.31
N SER A 17 -8.84 1.78 15.09
CA SER A 17 -7.57 1.07 15.04
C SER A 17 -6.73 1.56 13.86
N ILE A 18 -7.35 1.74 12.70
CA ILE A 18 -6.67 2.28 11.51
C ILE A 18 -6.16 3.69 11.78
N ALA A 19 -7.01 4.55 12.35
CA ALA A 19 -6.64 5.92 12.68
C ALA A 19 -5.40 5.97 13.60
N GLU A 20 -5.36 5.11 14.61
CA GLU A 20 -4.23 5.04 15.52
C GLU A 20 -2.94 4.59 14.81
N ILE A 21 -3.02 3.54 13.98
CA ILE A 21 -1.86 3.03 13.25
C ILE A 21 -1.34 4.06 12.26
N VAL A 22 -2.22 4.73 11.51
CA VAL A 22 -1.83 5.77 10.57
C VAL A 22 -1.19 6.95 11.29
N ARG A 23 -1.76 7.38 12.40
CA ARG A 23 -1.20 8.48 13.19
C ARG A 23 0.21 8.16 13.70
N LYS A 24 0.39 6.97 14.27
CA LYS A 24 1.70 6.55 14.80
C LYS A 24 2.70 6.29 13.69
N GLY A 25 2.28 5.63 12.63
CA GLY A 25 3.15 5.28 11.50
C GLY A 25 3.62 6.48 10.70
N SER A 26 2.79 7.52 10.60
CA SER A 26 3.12 8.74 9.87
C SER A 26 3.81 9.80 10.74
N GLY A 27 3.99 9.54 12.03
CA GLY A 27 4.50 10.57 12.96
C GLY A 27 3.54 11.73 13.13
N GLY A 28 2.24 11.50 12.91
CA GLY A 28 1.20 12.52 13.02
C GLY A 28 1.02 13.37 11.76
N THR A 29 1.73 13.07 10.66
CA THR A 29 1.66 13.86 9.42
C THR A 29 0.50 13.47 8.52
N ALA A 30 0.05 12.22 8.55
CA ALA A 30 -1.07 11.77 7.75
C ALA A 30 -2.40 12.03 8.46
N ALA A 31 -3.43 12.33 7.67
CA ALA A 31 -4.76 12.52 8.21
C ALA A 31 -5.27 11.20 8.82
N SER A 32 -5.63 11.23 10.09
CA SER A 32 -6.06 10.06 10.85
C SER A 32 -7.42 10.29 11.56
N ASP A 33 -8.13 11.33 11.20
CA ASP A 33 -9.47 11.56 11.72
C ASP A 33 -10.42 10.44 11.26
N PRO A 34 -11.15 9.78 12.17
CA PRO A 34 -12.06 8.69 11.80
C PRO A 34 -13.10 9.06 10.74
N SER A 35 -13.60 10.29 10.74
CA SER A 35 -14.56 10.75 9.73
C SER A 35 -13.95 10.79 8.34
N ALA A 36 -12.72 11.31 8.23
CA ALA A 36 -11.98 11.34 6.96
C ALA A 36 -11.65 9.93 6.48
N LEU A 37 -11.29 9.03 7.40
CA LEU A 37 -11.03 7.64 7.07
C LEU A 37 -12.28 6.93 6.56
N PHE A 38 -13.43 7.22 7.13
CA PHE A 38 -14.68 6.65 6.67
C PHE A 38 -14.96 7.03 5.21
N GLU A 39 -14.75 8.29 4.85
CA GLU A 39 -14.87 8.74 3.47
C GLU A 39 -13.88 8.02 2.54
N ARG A 40 -12.65 7.82 2.99
CA ARG A 40 -11.64 7.08 2.20
C ARG A 40 -12.01 5.62 1.99
N LEU A 41 -12.70 4.98 2.95
CA LEU A 41 -13.18 3.61 2.78
C LEU A 41 -14.16 3.47 1.63
N LEU A 42 -14.82 4.56 1.21
CA LEU A 42 -15.73 4.57 0.08
C LEU A 42 -14.99 4.65 -1.26
N GLU A 43 -13.79 5.21 -1.27
CA GLU A 43 -13.00 5.43 -2.49
C GLU A 43 -11.86 4.42 -2.66
N TRP A 44 -11.27 3.99 -1.55
CA TRP A 44 -10.11 3.11 -1.54
C TRP A 44 -10.47 1.78 -0.89
N ALA A 45 -9.86 0.70 -1.38
CA ALA A 45 -9.93 -0.57 -0.66
C ALA A 45 -8.88 -0.56 0.45
N TYR A 46 -9.30 -0.91 1.66
CA TYR A 46 -8.40 -1.05 2.79
C TYR A 46 -8.30 -2.51 3.20
N PHE A 47 -7.08 -2.99 3.37
CA PHE A 47 -6.82 -4.27 4.01
C PHE A 47 -6.17 -4.05 5.37
N VAL A 48 -6.53 -4.88 6.32
CA VAL A 48 -5.91 -4.89 7.65
C VAL A 48 -5.33 -6.26 7.93
N SER A 49 -4.21 -6.25 8.63
CA SER A 49 -3.54 -7.44 9.14
C SER A 49 -3.82 -7.50 10.64
N ALA A 50 -4.38 -8.61 11.09
CA ALA A 50 -4.82 -8.72 12.48
C ALA A 50 -4.50 -10.07 13.09
N THR A 51 -4.20 -10.06 14.37
CA THR A 51 -4.25 -11.23 15.26
C THR A 51 -5.52 -11.09 16.09
N SER A 52 -5.40 -10.83 17.40
CA SER A 52 -6.55 -10.44 18.22
C SER A 52 -6.92 -8.97 18.04
N LYS A 53 -5.99 -8.16 17.52
CA LYS A 53 -6.21 -6.74 17.21
C LYS A 53 -5.55 -6.41 15.87
N VAL A 54 -5.97 -5.29 15.28
CA VAL A 54 -5.38 -4.81 14.02
C VAL A 54 -3.93 -4.38 14.28
N MET A 55 -3.01 -4.92 13.49
CA MET A 55 -1.58 -4.68 13.61
C MET A 55 -0.99 -3.95 12.41
N GLY A 56 -1.69 -3.93 11.30
CA GLY A 56 -1.21 -3.27 10.09
C GLY A 56 -2.34 -2.89 9.17
N VAL A 57 -2.08 -1.97 8.26
CA VAL A 57 -3.05 -1.44 7.32
C VAL A 57 -2.36 -1.04 6.02
N VAL A 58 -3.07 -1.16 4.92
CA VAL A 58 -2.71 -0.59 3.62
C VAL A 58 -3.99 -0.21 2.88
N ARG A 59 -3.95 0.91 2.16
CA ARG A 59 -5.03 1.23 1.23
C ARG A 59 -4.53 1.17 -0.21
N TRP A 60 -5.40 0.77 -1.11
CA TRP A 60 -5.04 0.67 -2.52
C TRP A 60 -6.26 0.81 -3.42
N GLN A 61 -6.00 1.12 -4.67
CA GLN A 61 -7.04 1.06 -5.71
C GLN A 61 -6.40 0.68 -7.05
N ALA A 62 -7.21 0.08 -7.91
CA ALA A 62 -6.79 -0.27 -9.26
C ALA A 62 -7.35 0.78 -10.22
N VAL A 63 -6.47 1.43 -10.98
CA VAL A 63 -6.83 2.43 -11.98
C VAL A 63 -5.99 2.21 -13.22
N ASN A 64 -6.62 2.01 -14.37
CA ASN A 64 -5.93 1.83 -15.66
C ASN A 64 -4.85 0.74 -15.60
N PHE A 65 -5.17 -0.39 -15.02
CA PHE A 65 -4.26 -1.54 -14.86
C PHE A 65 -3.04 -1.27 -13.97
N VAL A 66 -3.14 -0.23 -13.14
CA VAL A 66 -2.14 0.10 -12.13
C VAL A 66 -2.75 -0.11 -10.75
N ALA A 67 -2.05 -0.85 -9.89
CA ALA A 67 -2.39 -0.91 -8.47
C ALA A 67 -1.62 0.21 -7.75
N CYS A 68 -2.34 1.19 -7.25
CA CYS A 68 -1.77 2.29 -6.49
C CYS A 68 -1.96 2.03 -5.00
N LEU A 69 -0.85 1.92 -4.25
CA LEU A 69 -0.86 1.61 -2.83
C LEU A 69 -0.37 2.80 -2.03
N LYS A 70 -1.03 3.09 -0.93
CA LYS A 70 -0.64 4.15 0.01
C LYS A 70 -0.88 3.69 1.46
N ASP A 71 -0.32 4.44 2.38
CA ASP A 71 -0.57 4.28 3.82
C ASP A 71 -0.33 2.85 4.32
N LEU A 72 0.79 2.24 3.90
CA LEU A 72 1.21 0.97 4.48
C LEU A 72 1.90 1.24 5.82
N TYR A 73 1.22 0.92 6.90
CA TYR A 73 1.75 1.08 8.25
C TYR A 73 1.57 -0.20 9.04
N VAL A 74 2.57 -0.51 9.86
CA VAL A 74 2.63 -1.72 10.69
C VAL A 74 2.98 -1.31 12.11
N TYR A 75 2.31 -1.90 13.09
CA TYR A 75 2.55 -1.64 14.50
C TYR A 75 2.81 -2.93 15.25
N PRO A 76 3.90 -3.04 16.01
CA PRO A 76 5.08 -2.15 15.98
C PRO A 76 5.94 -2.40 14.74
N PRO A 77 6.79 -1.45 14.30
CA PRO A 77 7.59 -1.59 13.07
C PRO A 77 8.45 -2.84 13.00
N VAL A 78 8.87 -3.39 14.14
CA VAL A 78 9.67 -4.62 14.20
C VAL A 78 8.93 -5.84 13.65
N GLN A 79 7.61 -5.77 13.52
CA GLN A 79 6.80 -6.84 12.95
C GLN A 79 6.52 -6.66 11.45
N ARG A 80 7.22 -5.74 10.79
CA ARG A 80 6.97 -5.41 9.39
C ARG A 80 6.92 -6.63 8.48
N ARG A 81 7.87 -7.55 8.60
CA ARG A 81 7.91 -8.78 7.79
C ARG A 81 6.72 -9.69 8.05
N ARG A 82 6.33 -9.82 9.32
CA ARG A 82 5.24 -10.71 9.73
C ARG A 82 3.86 -10.14 9.37
N VAL A 83 3.70 -8.84 9.49
CA VAL A 83 2.41 -8.14 9.35
C VAL A 83 2.28 -7.49 7.98
N GLY A 84 3.33 -6.84 7.50
CA GLY A 84 3.32 -6.10 6.22
C GLY A 84 3.38 -7.01 5.00
N THR A 85 4.14 -8.09 5.05
CA THR A 85 4.26 -9.01 3.93
C THR A 85 2.90 -9.59 3.50
N PRO A 86 2.08 -10.13 4.41
CA PRO A 86 0.75 -10.62 4.03
C PRO A 86 -0.15 -9.52 3.44
N LEU A 87 -0.03 -8.29 3.93
CA LEU A 87 -0.81 -7.16 3.39
C LEU A 87 -0.47 -6.91 1.93
N LEU A 88 0.82 -6.78 1.61
CA LEU A 88 1.27 -6.54 0.24
C LEU A 88 0.93 -7.71 -0.68
N GLN A 89 1.12 -8.93 -0.21
CA GLN A 89 0.77 -10.12 -0.98
C GLN A 89 -0.72 -10.17 -1.31
N ARG A 90 -1.57 -9.80 -0.38
CA ARG A 90 -3.02 -9.77 -0.63
C ARG A 90 -3.39 -8.72 -1.67
N VAL A 91 -2.81 -7.52 -1.61
CA VAL A 91 -3.03 -6.49 -2.62
C VAL A 91 -2.57 -7.00 -3.98
N GLU A 92 -1.37 -7.59 -4.06
CA GLU A 92 -0.83 -8.09 -5.32
C GLU A 92 -1.68 -9.20 -5.94
N GLU A 93 -2.20 -10.10 -5.12
CA GLU A 93 -3.10 -11.16 -5.59
C GLU A 93 -4.37 -10.59 -6.20
N GLU A 94 -5.01 -9.66 -5.52
CA GLU A 94 -6.22 -9.02 -6.03
C GLU A 94 -5.93 -8.14 -7.25
N ALA A 95 -4.82 -7.42 -7.24
CA ALA A 95 -4.40 -6.62 -8.38
C ALA A 95 -4.19 -7.46 -9.64
N LYS A 96 -3.57 -8.63 -9.49
CA LYS A 96 -3.40 -9.57 -10.61
C LYS A 96 -4.73 -10.06 -11.13
N THR A 97 -5.69 -10.33 -10.25
CA THR A 97 -7.05 -10.72 -10.63
C THR A 97 -7.73 -9.64 -11.45
N LEU A 98 -7.45 -8.37 -11.16
CA LEU A 98 -7.97 -7.23 -11.90
C LEU A 98 -7.10 -6.84 -13.11
N SER A 99 -6.17 -7.70 -13.50
CA SER A 99 -5.27 -7.50 -14.64
C SER A 99 -4.30 -6.34 -14.50
N CYS A 100 -3.98 -5.93 -13.27
CA CYS A 100 -2.96 -4.90 -13.07
C CYS A 100 -1.60 -5.39 -13.54
N GLU A 101 -0.88 -4.53 -14.25
CA GLU A 101 0.45 -4.84 -14.77
C GLU A 101 1.57 -4.44 -13.81
N VAL A 102 1.28 -3.51 -12.89
CA VAL A 102 2.27 -2.93 -11.99
C VAL A 102 1.63 -2.53 -10.67
N ALA A 103 2.41 -2.61 -9.60
CA ALA A 103 2.07 -2.02 -8.31
C ALA A 103 2.98 -0.80 -8.09
N LEU A 104 2.38 0.34 -7.81
CA LEU A 104 3.08 1.57 -7.45
C LEU A 104 2.77 1.86 -5.98
N LEU A 105 3.80 1.78 -5.15
CA LEU A 105 3.69 2.06 -3.72
C LEU A 105 4.23 3.45 -3.43
N LEU A 106 3.37 4.32 -2.93
CA LEU A 106 3.71 5.69 -2.57
C LEU A 106 4.07 5.74 -1.10
N THR A 107 5.28 6.17 -0.78
CA THR A 107 5.79 6.25 0.59
C THR A 107 6.53 7.56 0.80
N GLY A 108 6.76 7.93 2.06
CA GLY A 108 7.47 9.15 2.40
C GLY A 108 8.84 9.26 1.73
N ARG A 109 9.29 10.50 1.53
CA ARG A 109 10.51 10.83 0.77
C ARG A 109 11.75 10.10 1.26
N GLN A 110 11.87 9.87 2.56
CA GLN A 110 13.04 9.23 3.16
C GLN A 110 12.62 8.04 4.03
N PRO A 111 12.17 6.93 3.41
CA PRO A 111 11.89 5.73 4.20
C PRO A 111 13.18 5.24 4.87
N SER A 112 13.04 4.64 6.06
CA SER A 112 14.19 4.08 6.75
C SER A 112 14.87 2.99 5.89
N TRP A 113 16.14 2.72 6.15
CA TRP A 113 16.84 1.65 5.44
C TRP A 113 16.20 0.28 5.69
N ARG A 114 15.60 0.08 6.88
CA ARG A 114 14.85 -1.15 7.21
C ARG A 114 13.59 -1.27 6.36
N ALA A 115 12.87 -0.17 6.18
CA ALA A 115 11.71 -0.14 5.32
C ALA A 115 12.09 -0.44 3.86
N MET A 116 13.15 0.21 3.36
CA MET A 116 13.62 -0.03 1.99
C MET A 116 14.09 -1.47 1.80
N LYS A 117 14.79 -2.04 2.78
CA LYS A 117 15.19 -3.44 2.72
C LYS A 117 13.97 -4.36 2.64
N PHE A 118 12.97 -4.10 3.45
CA PHE A 118 11.71 -4.84 3.44
C PHE A 118 11.03 -4.78 2.06
N TYR A 119 10.92 -3.60 1.48
CA TYR A 119 10.29 -3.44 0.16
C TYR A 119 11.09 -4.15 -0.93
N ARG A 120 12.41 -4.04 -0.91
CA ARG A 120 13.29 -4.71 -1.90
C ARG A 120 13.18 -6.23 -1.82
N GLU A 121 13.09 -6.78 -0.63
CA GLU A 121 12.92 -8.22 -0.43
C GLU A 121 11.60 -8.71 -1.06
N LEU A 122 10.61 -7.85 -1.15
CA LEU A 122 9.32 -8.16 -1.78
C LEU A 122 9.27 -7.81 -3.27
N GLY A 123 10.36 -7.30 -3.82
CA GLY A 123 10.46 -7.00 -5.25
C GLY A 123 10.14 -5.56 -5.64
N TYR A 124 10.02 -4.66 -4.67
CA TYR A 124 9.78 -3.24 -4.93
C TYR A 124 11.11 -2.50 -5.04
N GLU A 125 11.24 -1.66 -6.04
CA GLU A 125 12.41 -0.81 -6.22
C GLU A 125 11.97 0.60 -6.55
N ARG A 126 12.83 1.57 -6.23
CA ARG A 126 12.53 2.96 -6.56
C ARG A 126 12.38 3.11 -8.07
N ALA A 127 11.25 3.65 -8.49
CA ALA A 127 10.97 3.85 -9.91
C ALA A 127 11.81 4.99 -10.47
N ARG A 128 12.32 4.81 -11.69
CA ARG A 128 13.01 5.85 -12.44
C ARG A 128 12.00 6.66 -13.23
N ASP A 129 12.31 7.95 -13.47
CA ASP A 129 11.39 8.85 -14.18
C ASP A 129 10.96 8.30 -15.54
N GLU A 130 11.89 7.68 -16.28
CA GLU A 130 11.59 7.11 -17.58
C GLU A 130 10.63 5.92 -17.53
N GLU A 131 10.52 5.27 -16.37
CA GLU A 131 9.55 4.20 -16.16
C GLU A 131 8.14 4.71 -15.89
N LEU A 132 8.01 5.96 -15.48
CA LEU A 132 6.76 6.56 -15.04
C LEU A 132 6.06 7.36 -16.15
N ALA A 133 6.17 6.89 -17.37
CA ALA A 133 5.51 7.52 -18.53
C ALA A 133 4.12 6.94 -18.77
N GLY A 134 3.30 7.63 -19.55
CA GLY A 134 2.00 7.17 -19.98
C GLY A 134 0.99 7.03 -18.86
N ALA A 135 0.22 5.93 -18.87
CA ALA A 135 -0.84 5.71 -17.90
C ALA A 135 -0.36 5.68 -16.44
N TRP A 136 0.88 5.24 -16.20
CA TRP A 136 1.44 5.21 -14.85
C TRP A 136 1.66 6.64 -14.32
N ARG A 137 2.12 7.53 -15.19
CA ARG A 137 2.29 8.95 -14.82
C ARG A 137 0.95 9.59 -14.48
N ASP A 138 -0.09 9.30 -15.24
CA ASP A 138 -1.42 9.86 -14.99
C ASP A 138 -1.95 9.46 -13.62
N VAL A 139 -1.77 8.19 -13.23
CA VAL A 139 -2.17 7.72 -11.90
C VAL A 139 -1.38 8.44 -10.80
N LEU A 140 -0.08 8.64 -11.02
CA LEU A 140 0.76 9.34 -10.03
C LEU A 140 0.39 10.81 -9.90
N GLU A 141 0.09 11.49 -11.00
CA GLU A 141 -0.33 12.90 -10.96
C GLU A 141 -1.59 13.08 -10.14
N GLU A 142 -2.49 12.10 -10.18
CA GLU A 142 -3.73 12.15 -9.41
C GLU A 142 -3.53 11.85 -7.92
N HIS A 143 -2.63 10.94 -7.56
CA HIS A 143 -2.56 10.38 -6.21
C HIS A 143 -1.28 10.67 -5.44
N LYS A 144 -0.18 11.00 -6.11
CA LYS A 144 1.11 11.20 -5.45
C LYS A 144 1.23 12.61 -4.87
N ASP A 145 1.58 12.68 -3.58
CA ASP A 145 1.95 13.94 -2.94
C ASP A 145 3.42 14.27 -3.21
N ASP A 146 3.78 15.57 -3.15
CA ASP A 146 5.14 16.03 -3.44
C ASP A 146 6.20 15.41 -2.52
N GLU A 147 5.81 15.10 -1.29
CA GLU A 147 6.70 14.52 -0.29
C GLU A 147 6.83 12.99 -0.39
N GLU A 148 6.22 12.39 -1.38
CA GLU A 148 6.27 10.94 -1.57
C GLU A 148 7.24 10.54 -2.67
N ILE A 149 7.83 9.35 -2.52
CA ILE A 149 8.57 8.67 -3.57
C ILE A 149 7.74 7.49 -4.06
N VAL A 150 8.09 6.98 -5.24
CA VAL A 150 7.39 5.87 -5.89
C VAL A 150 8.28 4.63 -5.86
N LEU A 151 7.77 3.56 -5.29
CA LEU A 151 8.38 2.23 -5.39
C LEU A 151 7.54 1.41 -6.36
N LEU A 152 8.19 0.66 -7.23
CA LEU A 152 7.56 -0.05 -8.34
C LEU A 152 7.84 -1.53 -8.27
N LYS A 153 6.82 -2.34 -8.50
CA LYS A 153 6.95 -3.78 -8.70
C LYS A 153 6.10 -4.19 -9.90
N ARG A 154 6.71 -4.84 -10.89
CA ARG A 154 5.97 -5.38 -12.03
C ARG A 154 5.23 -6.64 -11.58
N LEU A 155 3.94 -6.69 -11.89
CA LEU A 155 3.09 -7.82 -11.54
C LEU A 155 2.94 -8.80 -12.70
N ARG A 156 3.25 -8.34 -13.93
CA ARG A 156 3.21 -9.17 -15.15
C ARG A 156 4.46 -8.92 -15.97
N ALA A 157 4.93 -9.97 -16.61
CA ALA A 157 6.11 -9.90 -17.49
C ALA A 157 5.85 -9.05 -18.73
N THR A 158 4.61 -9.08 -19.27
CA THR A 158 4.22 -8.37 -20.48
C THR A 158 3.13 -7.36 -20.16
N ARG A 159 3.26 -6.14 -20.70
CA ARG A 159 2.24 -5.10 -20.53
C ARG A 159 0.99 -5.49 -21.29
N ILE A 160 -0.16 -5.40 -20.64
CA ILE A 160 -1.47 -5.67 -21.24
C ILE A 160 -1.78 -4.65 -22.34
N MET A 161 -1.35 -3.41 -22.15
CA MET A 161 -1.60 -2.29 -23.07
C MET A 161 -0.49 -2.10 -24.09
N ALA A 162 0.42 -3.05 -24.25
CA ALA A 162 1.45 -2.97 -25.28
C ALA A 162 0.82 -2.94 -26.66
N PRO A 163 1.32 -2.11 -27.59
CA PRO A 163 0.78 -2.11 -28.95
C PRO A 163 0.98 -3.48 -29.60
N ILE A 164 -0.02 -3.87 -30.33
CA ILE A 164 -0.01 -5.14 -31.07
C ILE A 164 0.86 -4.99 -32.31
#